data_a95dbdbd48304903302d012679284595
#
_entry.id   a95dbdbd48304903302d012679284595
#
_cell.length_a   1.000
_cell.length_b   1.000
_cell.length_c   1.000
_cell.angle_alpha   90.00
_cell.angle_beta   90.00
_cell.angle_gamma   90.00
#
_symmetry.space_group_name_H-M   'P 1'
#
loop_
_entity.id
_entity.type
_entity.pdbx_description
1 polymer ?
#
loop_
_entity_poly.entity_id
_entity_poly.type
_entity_poly.pdbx_seq_one_letter_code
_entity_poly.pdbx_strand_id
1 'polypeptide(L)'
;MSHAWHRPVLAILVLIAQASLVAADPPGLRTLPLGARAPDFQLPGVDGRTYTLKDFAAARVLVIIFTCNHCPTAQAYEDRIIKLHSDFKDQGVAVVAINPNDPRAVRLDELGYTDLGDSFAEMKIRAKDRKFPFPYLNDGDTQQTARAYGVLATPHVFIFDQDRKLRYVGRIDDAEVKTVKTHDARDAIQALVAGKPVPVASTRVFGCSTKWADKQEDAGRALARWDGEPVKLENLDEAGVTKLAKNDGKKLLLVNVWATWCGPCVAELPDFVTMNRMYRGRPFKLVTISLDDAEKKEAVLKVLREKHVAATNYLVTIKNRDRFGDLLDKEWPGPVPYTLLIAPGGKVIYRKSGAIDALAVRRAIVAYLGRTY
;
A
#
# COMPACT_ATOMS: atom_id res chain seq x y z
N MET A 1 -29.16 60.61 -32.30
CA MET A 1 -27.77 60.48 -31.82
C MET A 1 -27.82 59.76 -30.47
N SER A 2 -27.63 58.44 -30.48
CA SER A 2 -27.71 57.62 -29.27
C SER A 2 -26.31 57.06 -29.00
N HIS A 3 -25.72 57.48 -27.87
CA HIS A 3 -24.42 56.97 -27.42
C HIS A 3 -24.64 55.70 -26.57
N ALA A 4 -24.20 54.55 -27.09
CA ALA A 4 -24.11 53.28 -26.36
C ALA A 4 -22.82 53.25 -25.56
N TRP A 5 -22.93 53.16 -24.23
CA TRP A 5 -21.81 52.97 -23.33
C TRP A 5 -21.54 51.46 -23.13
N HIS A 6 -20.39 50.98 -23.64
CA HIS A 6 -19.91 49.66 -23.35
C HIS A 6 -19.15 49.68 -22.03
N ARG A 7 -19.65 48.95 -21.04
CA ARG A 7 -18.93 48.64 -19.79
C ARG A 7 -18.11 47.36 -19.98
N PRO A 8 -16.80 47.36 -19.68
CA PRO A 8 -16.05 46.11 -19.67
C PRO A 8 -16.37 45.30 -18.42
N VAL A 9 -16.74 44.02 -18.62
CA VAL A 9 -16.87 43.04 -17.54
C VAL A 9 -15.48 42.52 -17.21
N LEU A 10 -14.99 42.89 -16.04
CA LEU A 10 -13.71 42.40 -15.50
C LEU A 10 -13.95 41.01 -14.95
N ALA A 11 -13.52 39.98 -15.67
CA ALA A 11 -13.50 38.57 -15.19
C ALA A 11 -12.34 38.39 -14.20
N ILE A 12 -12.65 38.31 -12.91
CA ILE A 12 -11.68 37.95 -11.87
C ILE A 12 -11.48 36.43 -11.92
N LEU A 13 -10.34 35.99 -12.47
CA LEU A 13 -9.87 34.61 -12.39
C LEU A 13 -9.37 34.37 -10.94
N VAL A 14 -10.18 33.70 -10.13
CA VAL A 14 -9.75 33.19 -8.82
C VAL A 14 -8.90 31.92 -9.07
N LEU A 15 -7.59 32.04 -9.04
CA LEU A 15 -6.66 30.92 -8.96
C LEU A 15 -6.77 30.30 -7.56
N ILE A 16 -7.51 29.20 -7.43
CA ILE A 16 -7.47 28.37 -6.23
C ILE A 16 -6.17 27.56 -6.29
N ALA A 17 -5.15 28.05 -5.61
CA ALA A 17 -3.95 27.27 -5.34
C ALA A 17 -4.33 26.10 -4.42
N GLN A 18 -4.39 24.88 -4.97
CA GLN A 18 -4.46 23.67 -4.17
C GLN A 18 -3.13 23.52 -3.45
N ALA A 19 -3.04 24.03 -2.23
CA ALA A 19 -1.97 23.70 -1.32
C ALA A 19 -2.11 22.22 -0.94
N SER A 20 -1.28 21.38 -1.52
CA SER A 20 -1.07 20.02 -1.04
C SER A 20 -0.58 20.14 0.41
N LEU A 21 -1.43 19.81 1.37
CA LEU A 21 -1.04 19.65 2.78
C LEU A 21 -0.03 18.50 2.84
N VAL A 22 1.24 18.82 2.70
CA VAL A 22 2.32 17.93 3.10
C VAL A 22 2.20 17.84 4.61
N ALA A 23 1.85 16.66 5.13
CA ALA A 23 1.82 16.43 6.57
C ALA A 23 3.19 16.84 7.14
N ALA A 24 3.19 17.78 8.08
CA ALA A 24 4.41 18.25 8.70
C ALA A 24 5.09 17.10 9.46
N ASP A 25 6.41 17.06 9.40
CA ASP A 25 7.20 16.13 10.22
C ASP A 25 6.94 16.38 11.71
N PRO A 26 7.12 15.37 12.58
CA PRO A 26 6.98 15.55 14.00
C PRO A 26 7.79 16.77 14.49
N PRO A 27 7.26 17.61 15.39
CA PRO A 27 7.98 18.76 15.89
C PRO A 27 9.34 18.38 16.45
N GLY A 28 10.40 19.06 16.02
CA GLY A 28 11.78 18.82 16.46
C GLY A 28 12.49 17.66 15.74
N LEU A 29 11.85 16.94 14.82
CA LEU A 29 12.53 15.91 14.04
C LEU A 29 13.59 16.57 13.11
N ARG A 30 14.83 16.14 13.27
CA ARG A 30 15.94 16.58 12.43
C ARG A 30 16.72 15.40 11.92
N THR A 31 16.93 15.35 10.62
CA THR A 31 17.78 14.34 10.00
C THR A 31 19.20 14.41 10.55
N LEU A 32 19.78 13.24 10.83
CA LEU A 32 21.13 13.10 11.36
C LEU A 32 22.13 13.90 10.50
N PRO A 33 22.93 14.81 11.09
CA PRO A 33 23.84 15.63 10.31
C PRO A 33 25.04 14.84 9.80
N LEU A 34 25.61 15.26 8.67
CA LEU A 34 26.84 14.68 8.13
C LEU A 34 27.97 14.71 9.18
N GLY A 35 28.78 13.66 9.24
CA GLY A 35 29.84 13.47 10.20
C GLY A 35 29.38 12.97 11.58
N ALA A 36 28.09 12.96 11.89
CA ALA A 36 27.59 12.38 13.14
C ALA A 36 27.82 10.86 13.16
N ARG A 37 27.97 10.29 14.36
CA ARG A 37 28.05 8.85 14.55
C ARG A 37 26.65 8.22 14.37
N ALA A 38 26.63 7.00 13.82
CA ALA A 38 25.39 6.21 13.73
C ALA A 38 24.81 6.02 15.14
N PRO A 39 23.56 6.40 15.38
CA PRO A 39 22.84 6.03 16.61
C PRO A 39 22.74 4.52 16.72
N ASP A 40 22.90 4.01 17.94
CA ASP A 40 22.76 2.57 18.22
C ASP A 40 21.28 2.16 18.12
N PHE A 41 21.08 0.86 17.87
CA PHE A 41 19.76 0.26 17.80
C PHE A 41 19.79 -1.19 18.26
N GLN A 42 18.63 -1.69 18.69
CA GLN A 42 18.40 -3.11 18.98
C GLN A 42 17.01 -3.46 18.46
N LEU A 43 16.94 -4.08 17.29
CA LEU A 43 15.71 -4.28 16.53
C LEU A 43 15.50 -5.75 16.13
N PRO A 44 14.26 -6.26 16.17
CA PRO A 44 13.93 -7.58 15.70
C PRO A 44 13.99 -7.64 14.17
N GLY A 45 14.66 -8.64 13.64
CA GLY A 45 14.70 -8.97 12.22
C GLY A 45 13.61 -9.96 11.82
N VAL A 46 13.21 -9.90 10.57
CA VAL A 46 12.20 -10.82 9.99
C VAL A 46 12.64 -12.28 9.98
N ASP A 47 13.93 -12.54 10.12
CA ASP A 47 14.55 -13.86 10.23
C ASP A 47 14.52 -14.44 11.66
N GLY A 48 13.94 -13.72 12.62
CA GLY A 48 13.84 -14.11 14.03
C GLY A 48 15.03 -13.74 14.90
N ARG A 49 16.08 -13.11 14.35
CA ARG A 49 17.22 -12.60 15.09
C ARG A 49 16.96 -11.17 15.57
N THR A 50 17.62 -10.76 16.65
CA THR A 50 17.71 -9.35 17.05
C THR A 50 19.05 -8.81 16.57
N TYR A 51 19.05 -7.64 15.98
CA TYR A 51 20.23 -6.98 15.42
C TYR A 51 20.52 -5.68 16.17
N THR A 52 21.81 -5.44 16.36
CA THR A 52 22.35 -4.20 16.93
C THR A 52 23.35 -3.58 15.95
N LEU A 53 23.72 -2.31 16.17
CA LEU A 53 24.76 -1.68 15.35
C LEU A 53 26.08 -2.44 15.41
N LYS A 54 26.40 -3.13 16.52
CA LYS A 54 27.62 -3.93 16.73
C LYS A 54 27.71 -5.13 15.79
N ASP A 55 26.58 -5.70 15.35
CA ASP A 55 26.57 -6.83 14.42
C ASP A 55 27.18 -6.47 13.06
N PHE A 56 27.28 -5.19 12.76
CA PHE A 56 27.85 -4.67 11.52
C PHE A 56 29.24 -4.06 11.72
N ALA A 57 29.90 -4.27 12.89
CA ALA A 57 31.19 -3.63 13.22
C ALA A 57 32.31 -3.94 12.20
N ALA A 58 32.31 -5.13 11.60
CA ALA A 58 33.30 -5.54 10.61
C ALA A 58 33.14 -4.85 9.24
N ALA A 59 31.99 -4.24 8.95
CA ALA A 59 31.76 -3.61 7.65
C ALA A 59 32.55 -2.30 7.51
N ARG A 60 33.26 -2.15 6.39
CA ARG A 60 33.97 -0.92 6.01
C ARG A 60 33.00 0.23 5.70
N VAL A 61 31.84 -0.12 5.11
CA VAL A 61 30.76 0.79 4.80
C VAL A 61 29.46 0.17 5.30
N LEU A 62 28.67 0.93 6.07
CA LEU A 62 27.35 0.53 6.53
C LEU A 62 26.30 1.37 5.83
N VAL A 63 25.38 0.70 5.15
CA VAL A 63 24.23 1.32 4.46
C VAL A 63 22.97 0.96 5.21
N ILE A 64 22.33 1.94 5.84
CA ILE A 64 21.03 1.79 6.49
C ILE A 64 19.99 2.44 5.62
N ILE A 65 18.95 1.67 5.25
CA ILE A 65 17.86 2.13 4.39
C ILE A 65 16.55 1.99 5.13
N PHE A 66 15.94 3.11 5.51
CA PHE A 66 14.60 3.09 6.01
C PHE A 66 13.63 2.91 4.85
N THR A 67 12.89 1.80 4.85
CA THR A 67 11.97 1.39 3.79
C THR A 67 10.74 0.70 4.38
N CYS A 68 9.71 0.41 3.57
CA CYS A 68 8.49 -0.21 4.05
C CYS A 68 7.79 -1.00 2.93
N ASN A 69 6.75 -1.77 3.29
CA ASN A 69 6.03 -2.60 2.33
C ASN A 69 4.98 -1.82 1.54
N HIS A 70 4.28 -0.86 2.19
CA HIS A 70 3.08 -0.25 1.60
C HIS A 70 3.38 0.83 0.56
N CYS A 71 4.50 1.54 0.71
CA CYS A 71 4.82 2.69 -0.12
C CYS A 71 5.16 2.27 -1.55
N PRO A 72 4.44 2.77 -2.59
CA PRO A 72 4.75 2.44 -3.98
C PRO A 72 6.16 2.84 -4.40
N THR A 73 6.66 3.98 -3.91
CA THR A 73 8.05 4.39 -4.12
C THR A 73 9.03 3.39 -3.51
N ALA A 74 8.82 2.95 -2.25
CA ALA A 74 9.69 1.96 -1.62
C ALA A 74 9.69 0.64 -2.40
N GLN A 75 8.53 0.17 -2.87
CA GLN A 75 8.40 -1.02 -3.70
C GLN A 75 9.17 -0.90 -5.04
N ALA A 76 9.14 0.27 -5.67
CA ALA A 76 9.87 0.54 -6.91
C ALA A 76 11.40 0.42 -6.73
N TYR A 77 11.89 0.63 -5.50
CA TYR A 77 13.32 0.56 -5.19
C TYR A 77 13.81 -0.79 -4.68
N GLU A 78 12.94 -1.77 -4.40
CA GLU A 78 13.35 -3.05 -3.81
C GLU A 78 14.43 -3.77 -4.61
N ASP A 79 14.28 -3.89 -5.94
CA ASP A 79 15.28 -4.53 -6.80
C ASP A 79 16.62 -3.78 -6.80
N ARG A 80 16.59 -2.46 -6.67
CA ARG A 80 17.80 -1.63 -6.60
C ARG A 80 18.52 -1.80 -5.26
N ILE A 81 17.77 -1.93 -4.15
CA ILE A 81 18.35 -2.23 -2.83
C ILE A 81 18.99 -3.62 -2.84
N ILE A 82 18.29 -4.63 -3.39
CA ILE A 82 18.85 -5.99 -3.57
C ILE A 82 20.13 -5.92 -4.39
N LYS A 83 20.13 -5.16 -5.48
CA LYS A 83 21.29 -5.00 -6.33
C LYS A 83 22.44 -4.27 -5.63
N LEU A 84 22.18 -3.24 -4.83
CA LEU A 84 23.21 -2.58 -4.02
C LEU A 84 23.91 -3.58 -3.08
N HIS A 85 23.12 -4.39 -2.37
CA HIS A 85 23.69 -5.44 -1.54
C HIS A 85 24.56 -6.42 -2.35
N SER A 86 24.01 -6.95 -3.44
CA SER A 86 24.70 -7.98 -4.26
C SER A 86 26.00 -7.49 -4.87
N ASP A 87 26.02 -6.23 -5.33
CA ASP A 87 27.18 -5.65 -6.01
C ASP A 87 28.33 -5.30 -5.04
N PHE A 88 28.04 -5.07 -3.75
CA PHE A 88 29.05 -4.54 -2.81
C PHE A 88 29.34 -5.44 -1.60
N LYS A 89 28.57 -6.50 -1.35
CA LYS A 89 28.76 -7.39 -0.18
C LYS A 89 30.18 -7.91 -0.02
N ASP A 90 30.84 -8.27 -1.12
CA ASP A 90 32.20 -8.82 -1.13
C ASP A 90 33.29 -7.73 -1.04
N GLN A 91 32.88 -6.45 -0.96
CA GLN A 91 33.75 -5.28 -0.83
C GLN A 91 33.71 -4.68 0.60
N GLY A 92 33.19 -5.45 1.57
CA GLY A 92 33.07 -5.01 2.96
C GLY A 92 31.93 -4.02 3.20
N VAL A 93 30.87 -4.06 2.38
CA VAL A 93 29.66 -3.24 2.55
C VAL A 93 28.57 -4.07 3.19
N ALA A 94 28.00 -3.60 4.28
CA ALA A 94 26.77 -4.14 4.85
C ALA A 94 25.57 -3.26 4.49
N VAL A 95 24.48 -3.90 4.05
CA VAL A 95 23.18 -3.24 3.80
C VAL A 95 22.18 -3.75 4.83
N VAL A 96 21.47 -2.85 5.47
CA VAL A 96 20.40 -3.11 6.44
C VAL A 96 19.16 -2.31 6.06
N ALA A 97 18.03 -2.97 5.95
CA ALA A 97 16.73 -2.33 5.76
C ALA A 97 15.99 -2.23 7.10
N ILE A 98 15.35 -1.10 7.37
CA ILE A 98 14.57 -0.87 8.60
C ILE A 98 13.20 -0.32 8.22
N ASN A 99 12.11 -0.94 8.71
CA ASN A 99 10.78 -0.38 8.59
C ASN A 99 10.49 0.53 9.80
N PRO A 100 10.32 1.85 9.56
CA PRO A 100 10.08 2.82 10.62
C PRO A 100 8.61 3.01 10.96
N ASN A 101 7.68 2.41 10.20
CA ASN A 101 6.26 2.75 10.26
C ASN A 101 5.54 2.01 11.38
N ASP A 102 4.73 2.74 12.15
CA ASP A 102 3.70 2.11 12.97
C ASP A 102 2.56 1.63 12.06
N PRO A 103 2.30 0.32 11.97
CA PRO A 103 1.26 -0.22 11.08
C PRO A 103 -0.15 0.28 11.41
N ARG A 104 -0.40 0.70 12.66
CA ARG A 104 -1.69 1.27 13.10
C ARG A 104 -1.88 2.72 12.63
N ALA A 105 -0.80 3.40 12.25
CA ALA A 105 -0.80 4.75 11.71
C ALA A 105 -0.97 4.78 10.18
N VAL A 106 -0.96 3.62 9.52
CA VAL A 106 -1.20 3.49 8.08
C VAL A 106 -2.70 3.41 7.85
N ARG A 107 -3.26 4.35 7.10
CA ARG A 107 -4.67 4.29 6.70
C ARG A 107 -4.86 3.24 5.61
N LEU A 108 -6.03 2.57 5.59
CA LEU A 108 -6.29 1.52 4.59
C LEU A 108 -6.21 2.04 3.15
N ASP A 109 -6.64 3.27 2.86
CA ASP A 109 -6.58 3.84 1.52
C ASP A 109 -5.15 4.18 1.05
N GLU A 110 -4.18 4.18 1.95
CA GLU A 110 -2.75 4.29 1.61
C GLU A 110 -2.17 2.95 1.13
N LEU A 111 -2.89 1.83 1.37
CA LEU A 111 -2.50 0.50 0.91
C LEU A 111 -2.94 0.18 -0.52
N GLY A 112 -3.40 1.16 -1.29
CA GLY A 112 -3.96 0.96 -2.63
C GLY A 112 -2.98 0.41 -3.68
N TYR A 113 -1.69 0.37 -3.39
CA TYR A 113 -0.62 -0.10 -4.29
C TYR A 113 0.09 -1.36 -3.77
N THR A 114 -0.42 -1.97 -2.71
CA THR A 114 0.21 -3.14 -2.09
C THR A 114 -0.80 -4.22 -1.74
N ASP A 115 -0.32 -5.44 -1.65
CA ASP A 115 -1.02 -6.60 -1.07
C ASP A 115 -0.72 -6.77 0.42
N LEU A 116 0.36 -6.14 0.92
CA LEU A 116 0.87 -6.27 2.28
C LEU A 116 0.99 -4.88 2.93
N GLY A 117 0.57 -4.79 4.19
CA GLY A 117 0.86 -3.63 5.04
C GLY A 117 2.24 -3.71 5.67
N ASP A 118 2.44 -2.91 6.73
CA ASP A 118 3.72 -2.74 7.41
C ASP A 118 3.80 -3.49 8.75
N SER A 119 2.87 -4.38 9.06
CA SER A 119 2.97 -5.21 10.26
C SER A 119 4.19 -6.14 10.20
N PHE A 120 4.76 -6.47 11.36
CA PHE A 120 5.93 -7.35 11.41
C PHE A 120 5.67 -8.72 10.76
N ALA A 121 4.44 -9.23 10.84
CA ALA A 121 4.03 -10.45 10.15
C ALA A 121 4.08 -10.30 8.63
N GLU A 122 3.58 -9.17 8.11
CA GLU A 122 3.59 -8.88 6.67
C GLU A 122 4.99 -8.55 6.14
N MET A 123 5.86 -7.94 6.97
CA MET A 123 7.29 -7.77 6.65
C MET A 123 7.98 -9.12 6.41
N LYS A 124 7.70 -10.16 7.23
CA LYS A 124 8.23 -11.51 7.03
C LYS A 124 7.80 -12.11 5.71
N ILE A 125 6.51 -11.94 5.34
CA ILE A 125 5.97 -12.38 4.06
C ILE A 125 6.69 -11.65 2.92
N ARG A 126 6.81 -10.32 2.99
CA ARG A 126 7.46 -9.51 1.95
C ARG A 126 8.91 -9.90 1.74
N ALA A 127 9.67 -10.03 2.82
CA ALA A 127 11.08 -10.44 2.75
C ALA A 127 11.27 -11.81 2.11
N LYS A 128 10.38 -12.78 2.43
CA LYS A 128 10.37 -14.10 1.82
C LYS A 128 10.02 -14.04 0.33
N ASP A 129 8.97 -13.33 -0.04
CA ASP A 129 8.49 -13.22 -1.43
C ASP A 129 9.55 -12.56 -2.32
N ARG A 130 10.21 -11.52 -1.81
CA ARG A 130 11.25 -10.76 -2.53
C ARG A 130 12.66 -11.34 -2.36
N LYS A 131 12.82 -12.38 -1.53
CA LYS A 131 14.10 -13.02 -1.22
C LYS A 131 15.17 -12.00 -0.79
N PHE A 132 14.83 -11.13 0.17
CA PHE A 132 15.77 -10.11 0.64
C PHE A 132 17.05 -10.74 1.17
N PRO A 133 18.23 -10.39 0.61
CA PRO A 133 19.51 -10.98 0.99
C PRO A 133 20.19 -10.26 2.16
N PHE A 134 19.52 -9.30 2.78
CA PHE A 134 19.99 -8.44 3.87
C PHE A 134 19.00 -8.46 5.03
N PRO A 135 19.43 -8.10 6.26
CA PRO A 135 18.52 -7.95 7.39
C PRO A 135 17.42 -6.92 7.12
N TYR A 136 16.18 -7.29 7.39
CA TYR A 136 15.02 -6.38 7.37
C TYR A 136 14.44 -6.29 8.77
N LEU A 137 14.57 -5.12 9.40
CA LEU A 137 14.33 -4.89 10.82
C LEU A 137 13.06 -4.09 11.05
N ASN A 138 12.38 -4.36 12.16
CA ASN A 138 11.18 -3.64 12.56
C ASN A 138 11.48 -2.63 13.67
N ASP A 139 11.27 -1.34 13.41
CA ASP A 139 11.31 -0.24 14.40
C ASP A 139 9.91 0.35 14.66
N GLY A 140 8.88 -0.13 13.90
CA GLY A 140 7.53 0.43 13.93
C GLY A 140 6.85 0.43 15.30
N ASP A 141 7.22 -0.49 16.19
CA ASP A 141 6.62 -0.59 17.51
C ASP A 141 7.07 0.55 18.46
N THR A 142 8.34 0.96 18.38
CA THR A 142 8.92 1.99 19.23
C THR A 142 9.28 3.27 18.50
N GLN A 143 9.68 3.15 17.24
CA GLN A 143 10.15 4.23 16.35
C GLN A 143 11.34 5.03 16.91
N GLN A 144 12.05 4.47 17.89
CA GLN A 144 13.18 5.13 18.53
C GLN A 144 14.36 5.30 17.58
N THR A 145 14.64 4.25 16.80
CA THR A 145 15.73 4.29 15.81
C THR A 145 15.40 5.31 14.71
N ALA A 146 14.20 5.26 14.15
CA ALA A 146 13.77 6.22 13.12
C ALA A 146 13.82 7.67 13.61
N ARG A 147 13.44 7.92 14.87
CA ARG A 147 13.54 9.26 15.48
C ARG A 147 14.99 9.70 15.67
N ALA A 148 15.88 8.80 16.13
CA ALA A 148 17.30 9.11 16.34
C ALA A 148 18.03 9.43 15.01
N TYR A 149 17.64 8.79 13.93
CA TYR A 149 18.16 9.07 12.58
C TYR A 149 17.46 10.27 11.91
N GLY A 150 16.31 10.69 12.42
CA GLY A 150 15.51 11.77 11.80
C GLY A 150 14.99 11.39 10.43
N VAL A 151 14.27 10.25 10.37
CA VAL A 151 13.73 9.68 9.13
C VAL A 151 12.51 10.47 8.65
N LEU A 152 12.55 11.01 7.45
CA LEU A 152 11.47 11.84 6.89
C LEU A 152 10.46 11.01 6.04
N ALA A 153 10.98 10.07 5.26
CA ALA A 153 10.19 9.31 4.30
C ALA A 153 10.75 7.91 4.09
N THR A 154 10.05 7.08 3.34
CA THR A 154 10.53 5.79 2.86
C THR A 154 10.51 5.77 1.31
N PRO A 155 11.66 5.45 0.66
CA PRO A 155 12.96 5.12 1.24
C PRO A 155 13.78 6.34 1.68
N HIS A 156 14.61 6.19 2.75
CA HIS A 156 15.59 7.17 3.20
C HIS A 156 16.91 6.47 3.53
N VAL A 157 18.00 6.88 2.89
CA VAL A 157 19.30 6.21 2.93
C VAL A 157 20.27 6.97 3.83
N PHE A 158 20.99 6.23 4.66
CA PHE A 158 22.11 6.72 5.50
C PHE A 158 23.32 5.82 5.26
N ILE A 159 24.45 6.39 4.82
CA ILE A 159 25.67 5.64 4.53
C ILE A 159 26.79 6.12 5.45
N PHE A 160 27.37 5.18 6.17
CA PHE A 160 28.40 5.42 7.17
C PHE A 160 29.72 4.79 6.73
N ASP A 161 30.82 5.45 7.06
CA ASP A 161 32.18 4.92 6.90
C ASP A 161 32.52 3.87 8.00
N GLN A 162 33.77 3.41 8.02
CA GLN A 162 34.27 2.44 8.99
C GLN A 162 34.20 2.95 10.43
N ASP A 163 34.37 4.25 10.67
CA ASP A 163 34.23 4.88 11.97
C ASP A 163 32.77 5.14 12.38
N ARG A 164 31.81 4.68 11.57
CA ARG A 164 30.37 4.93 11.72
C ARG A 164 30.03 6.42 11.69
N LYS A 165 30.77 7.22 10.96
CA LYS A 165 30.44 8.62 10.67
C LYS A 165 29.59 8.71 9.40
N LEU A 166 28.50 9.45 9.45
CA LEU A 166 27.59 9.66 8.31
C LEU A 166 28.32 10.41 7.18
N ARG A 167 28.36 9.80 6.01
CA ARG A 167 29.01 10.33 4.81
C ARG A 167 28.04 10.65 3.68
N TYR A 168 26.89 10.00 3.69
CA TYR A 168 25.80 10.28 2.75
C TYR A 168 24.45 10.15 3.44
N VAL A 169 23.53 11.07 3.13
CA VAL A 169 22.13 10.98 3.52
C VAL A 169 21.23 11.46 2.39
N GLY A 170 20.18 10.71 2.09
CA GLY A 170 19.23 11.10 1.04
C GLY A 170 18.52 9.95 0.34
N ARG A 171 18.39 10.06 -0.96
CA ARG A 171 17.67 9.11 -1.84
C ARG A 171 18.59 8.00 -2.34
N ILE A 172 18.00 6.95 -2.94
CA ILE A 172 18.76 5.87 -3.61
C ILE A 172 19.31 6.36 -4.94
N ASP A 173 18.44 6.96 -5.76
CA ASP A 173 18.76 7.62 -7.04
C ASP A 173 17.70 8.69 -7.35
N ASP A 174 17.79 9.35 -8.53
CA ASP A 174 16.96 10.51 -8.85
C ASP A 174 15.57 10.18 -9.46
N ALA A 175 15.25 8.90 -9.67
CA ALA A 175 13.97 8.51 -10.26
C ALA A 175 13.50 7.12 -9.81
N GLU A 176 12.24 6.98 -9.40
CA GLU A 176 11.64 5.69 -8.97
C GLU A 176 11.26 4.79 -10.16
N VAL A 177 10.50 5.32 -11.13
CA VAL A 177 9.99 4.56 -12.31
C VAL A 177 10.46 5.12 -13.64
N LYS A 178 11.02 6.34 -13.67
CA LYS A 178 11.58 6.96 -14.88
C LYS A 178 13.02 6.52 -15.08
N THR A 179 13.60 6.89 -16.23
CA THR A 179 15.03 6.69 -16.50
C THR A 179 15.86 7.39 -15.43
N VAL A 180 16.68 6.64 -14.74
CA VAL A 180 17.61 7.12 -13.71
C VAL A 180 18.77 7.86 -14.41
N LYS A 181 19.11 9.04 -13.93
CA LYS A 181 20.23 9.85 -14.41
C LYS A 181 21.40 9.87 -13.43
N THR A 182 21.12 9.80 -12.11
CA THR A 182 22.13 9.76 -11.06
C THR A 182 21.86 8.62 -10.08
N HIS A 183 22.93 7.91 -9.72
CA HIS A 183 22.88 6.78 -8.80
C HIS A 183 23.47 7.16 -7.43
N ASP A 184 22.90 8.17 -6.79
CA ASP A 184 23.48 8.90 -5.66
C ASP A 184 23.99 7.99 -4.53
N ALA A 185 23.19 7.01 -4.06
CA ALA A 185 23.62 6.08 -3.02
C ALA A 185 24.74 5.14 -3.50
N ARG A 186 24.67 4.64 -4.74
CA ARG A 186 25.70 3.80 -5.35
C ARG A 186 27.03 4.54 -5.45
N ASP A 187 26.99 5.77 -5.94
CA ASP A 187 28.21 6.59 -6.13
C ASP A 187 28.86 6.91 -4.78
N ALA A 188 28.05 7.14 -3.74
CA ALA A 188 28.53 7.33 -2.37
C ALA A 188 29.21 6.04 -1.83
N ILE A 189 28.60 4.86 -2.02
CA ILE A 189 29.18 3.58 -1.63
C ILE A 189 30.51 3.34 -2.37
N GLN A 190 30.54 3.53 -3.69
CA GLN A 190 31.76 3.35 -4.51
C GLN A 190 32.90 4.26 -4.06
N ALA A 191 32.60 5.52 -3.77
CA ALA A 191 33.59 6.47 -3.27
C ALA A 191 34.19 6.01 -1.93
N LEU A 192 33.35 5.58 -0.98
CA LEU A 192 33.81 5.12 0.33
C LEU A 192 34.62 3.82 0.25
N VAL A 193 34.19 2.86 -0.58
CA VAL A 193 34.95 1.61 -0.85
C VAL A 193 36.31 1.93 -1.46
N ALA A 194 36.40 2.94 -2.32
CA ALA A 194 37.66 3.38 -2.93
C ALA A 194 38.51 4.29 -2.02
N GLY A 195 38.04 4.59 -0.78
CA GLY A 195 38.73 5.51 0.13
C GLY A 195 38.71 6.98 -0.32
N LYS A 196 37.74 7.35 -1.19
CA LYS A 196 37.58 8.69 -1.75
C LYS A 196 36.48 9.47 -1.04
N PRO A 197 36.50 10.80 -1.05
CA PRO A 197 35.38 11.62 -0.61
C PRO A 197 34.10 11.33 -1.41
N VAL A 198 32.95 11.36 -0.71
CA VAL A 198 31.64 11.23 -1.38
C VAL A 198 31.38 12.48 -2.22
N PRO A 199 31.10 12.33 -3.52
CA PRO A 199 30.96 13.48 -4.43
C PRO A 199 29.72 14.33 -4.13
N VAL A 200 28.61 13.68 -3.75
CA VAL A 200 27.36 14.34 -3.32
C VAL A 200 26.98 13.74 -1.97
N ALA A 201 27.24 14.46 -0.89
CA ALA A 201 27.06 13.94 0.47
C ALA A 201 25.59 13.96 0.94
N SER A 202 24.74 14.78 0.32
CA SER A 202 23.32 14.87 0.69
C SER A 202 22.45 15.16 -0.52
N THR A 203 21.27 14.51 -0.54
CA THR A 203 20.24 14.74 -1.57
C THR A 203 18.87 14.88 -0.91
N ARG A 204 17.92 15.51 -1.62
CA ARG A 204 16.52 15.56 -1.18
C ARG A 204 15.92 14.16 -1.20
N VAL A 205 15.30 13.78 -0.08
CA VAL A 205 14.52 12.55 0.06
C VAL A 205 13.16 12.73 -0.62
N PHE A 206 12.65 11.68 -1.27
CA PHE A 206 11.29 11.61 -1.76
C PHE A 206 10.73 10.18 -1.52
N GLY A 207 9.42 10.09 -1.36
CA GLY A 207 8.69 8.86 -1.02
C GLY A 207 7.51 9.16 -0.12
N CYS A 208 6.92 8.12 0.45
CA CYS A 208 5.83 8.28 1.41
C CYS A 208 6.38 8.74 2.76
N SER A 209 5.72 9.73 3.39
CA SER A 209 6.09 10.18 4.74
C SER A 209 6.03 9.04 5.74
N THR A 210 6.97 9.01 6.69
CA THR A 210 6.98 8.04 7.79
C THR A 210 5.65 8.06 8.55
N LYS A 211 5.13 6.87 8.86
CA LYS A 211 3.88 6.70 9.60
C LYS A 211 4.19 6.64 11.09
N TRP A 212 4.27 7.83 11.69
CA TRP A 212 4.52 7.98 13.11
C TRP A 212 3.29 7.58 13.94
N ALA A 213 3.49 7.11 15.16
CA ALA A 213 2.42 6.66 16.05
C ALA A 213 1.39 7.76 16.40
N ASP A 214 1.78 9.02 16.35
CA ASP A 214 0.86 10.16 16.50
C ASP A 214 -0.22 10.27 15.40
N LYS A 215 -0.02 9.60 14.26
CA LYS A 215 -1.00 9.52 13.17
C LYS A 215 -2.04 8.40 13.34
N GLN A 216 -1.95 7.57 14.40
CA GLN A 216 -2.95 6.52 14.68
C GLN A 216 -4.36 7.09 14.81
N GLU A 217 -4.49 8.26 15.42
CA GLU A 217 -5.79 8.93 15.56
C GLU A 217 -6.40 9.32 14.21
N ASP A 218 -5.57 9.77 13.25
CA ASP A 218 -6.01 10.08 11.89
C ASP A 218 -6.50 8.82 11.16
N ALA A 219 -5.79 7.72 11.33
CA ALA A 219 -6.19 6.43 10.78
C ALA A 219 -7.51 5.95 11.41
N GLY A 220 -7.67 6.10 12.73
CA GLY A 220 -8.90 5.79 13.45
C GLY A 220 -10.09 6.65 12.99
N ARG A 221 -9.88 7.96 12.81
CA ARG A 221 -10.90 8.87 12.28
C ARG A 221 -11.33 8.48 10.85
N ALA A 222 -10.40 8.03 10.02
CA ALA A 222 -10.72 7.56 8.68
C ALA A 222 -11.59 6.29 8.73
N LEU A 223 -11.26 5.33 9.60
CA LEU A 223 -12.07 4.12 9.80
C LEU A 223 -13.49 4.46 10.27
N ALA A 224 -13.63 5.28 11.31
CA ALA A 224 -14.92 5.68 11.84
C ALA A 224 -15.80 6.38 10.78
N ARG A 225 -15.21 7.21 9.93
CA ARG A 225 -15.91 7.83 8.80
C ARG A 225 -16.42 6.82 7.80
N TRP A 226 -15.60 5.81 7.45
CA TRP A 226 -15.99 4.76 6.51
C TRP A 226 -17.01 3.78 7.11
N ASP A 227 -16.98 3.54 8.43
CA ASP A 227 -18.01 2.75 9.12
C ASP A 227 -19.37 3.43 9.07
N GLY A 228 -19.41 4.76 9.02
CA GLY A 228 -20.62 5.56 8.86
C GLY A 228 -21.11 5.72 7.41
N GLU A 229 -20.43 5.18 6.41
CA GLU A 229 -20.88 5.27 5.02
C GLU A 229 -22.22 4.52 4.80
N PRO A 230 -23.13 5.04 3.98
CA PRO A 230 -24.47 4.45 3.79
C PRO A 230 -24.37 3.10 3.07
N VAL A 231 -25.03 2.09 3.65
CA VAL A 231 -25.18 0.76 3.07
C VAL A 231 -26.53 0.68 2.34
N LYS A 232 -26.50 0.38 1.05
CA LYS A 232 -27.67 0.23 0.18
C LYS A 232 -27.74 -1.20 -0.36
N LEU A 233 -28.94 -1.66 -0.69
CA LEU A 233 -29.19 -2.96 -1.31
C LEU A 233 -30.20 -2.75 -2.45
N GLU A 234 -29.79 -3.12 -3.66
CA GLU A 234 -30.58 -3.00 -4.88
C GLU A 234 -30.97 -4.39 -5.40
N ASN A 235 -32.02 -4.48 -6.18
CA ASN A 235 -32.37 -5.72 -6.85
C ASN A 235 -31.51 -5.95 -8.08
N LEU A 236 -31.19 -7.22 -8.37
CA LEU A 236 -30.39 -7.61 -9.52
C LEU A 236 -31.14 -8.65 -10.36
N ASP A 237 -31.55 -8.25 -11.56
CA ASP A 237 -32.19 -9.08 -12.56
C ASP A 237 -31.18 -9.68 -13.56
N GLU A 238 -31.66 -10.46 -14.54
CA GLU A 238 -30.81 -11.09 -15.58
C GLU A 238 -30.01 -10.08 -16.38
N ALA A 239 -30.61 -8.92 -16.73
CA ALA A 239 -29.93 -7.88 -17.47
C ALA A 239 -28.78 -7.27 -16.66
N GLY A 240 -29.03 -7.05 -15.36
CA GLY A 240 -28.02 -6.57 -14.41
C GLY A 240 -26.85 -7.55 -14.24
N VAL A 241 -27.13 -8.85 -14.08
CA VAL A 241 -26.09 -9.88 -13.99
C VAL A 241 -25.24 -9.91 -15.27
N THR A 242 -25.90 -9.92 -16.44
CA THR A 242 -25.23 -9.91 -17.73
C THR A 242 -24.31 -8.68 -17.88
N LYS A 243 -24.78 -7.50 -17.45
CA LYS A 243 -24.00 -6.27 -17.47
C LYS A 243 -22.78 -6.34 -16.55
N LEU A 244 -22.93 -6.93 -15.33
CA LEU A 244 -21.82 -7.15 -14.43
C LEU A 244 -20.77 -8.10 -15.03
N ALA A 245 -21.21 -9.22 -15.62
CA ALA A 245 -20.32 -10.19 -16.23
C ALA A 245 -19.54 -9.61 -17.43
N LYS A 246 -20.18 -8.78 -18.24
CA LYS A 246 -19.52 -8.08 -19.37
C LYS A 246 -18.52 -7.04 -18.91
N ASN A 247 -18.76 -6.43 -17.78
CA ASN A 247 -17.95 -5.33 -17.24
C ASN A 247 -17.47 -4.34 -18.32
N ASP A 248 -18.40 -3.68 -19.00
CA ASP A 248 -18.10 -2.67 -20.02
C ASP A 248 -17.48 -1.39 -19.42
N GLY A 249 -17.30 -1.35 -18.11
CA GLY A 249 -16.69 -0.23 -17.38
C GLY A 249 -15.16 -0.23 -17.44
N LYS A 250 -14.56 0.73 -16.73
CA LYS A 250 -13.10 0.91 -16.66
C LYS A 250 -12.48 0.36 -15.36
N LYS A 251 -13.30 -0.22 -14.49
CA LYS A 251 -12.85 -0.67 -13.16
C LYS A 251 -12.73 -2.19 -13.10
N LEU A 252 -11.72 -2.67 -12.38
CA LEU A 252 -11.66 -4.05 -11.94
C LEU A 252 -12.79 -4.30 -10.93
N LEU A 253 -13.64 -5.28 -11.18
CA LEU A 253 -14.71 -5.67 -10.25
C LEU A 253 -14.24 -6.84 -9.38
N LEU A 254 -14.35 -6.68 -8.05
CA LEU A 254 -14.32 -7.79 -7.10
C LEU A 254 -15.76 -8.14 -6.80
N VAL A 255 -16.20 -9.29 -7.29
CA VAL A 255 -17.57 -9.78 -7.13
C VAL A 255 -17.57 -10.91 -6.10
N ASN A 256 -18.39 -10.78 -5.05
CA ASN A 256 -18.61 -11.83 -4.06
C ASN A 256 -20.09 -12.25 -4.08
N VAL A 257 -20.35 -13.53 -4.30
CA VAL A 257 -21.68 -14.16 -4.22
C VAL A 257 -21.80 -14.84 -2.86
N TRP A 258 -22.82 -14.46 -2.10
CA TRP A 258 -22.98 -14.84 -0.70
C TRP A 258 -24.46 -15.03 -0.31
N ALA A 259 -24.73 -15.42 0.93
CA ALA A 259 -26.06 -15.43 1.51
C ALA A 259 -26.01 -15.31 3.04
N THR A 260 -27.09 -14.87 3.67
CA THR A 260 -27.17 -14.71 5.13
C THR A 260 -27.10 -16.05 5.88
N TRP A 261 -27.56 -17.12 5.28
CA TRP A 261 -27.52 -18.49 5.83
C TRP A 261 -26.15 -19.17 5.64
N CYS A 262 -25.23 -18.56 4.90
CA CYS A 262 -23.91 -19.08 4.65
C CYS A 262 -22.91 -18.52 5.68
N GLY A 263 -22.63 -19.26 6.74
CA GLY A 263 -21.71 -18.85 7.80
C GLY A 263 -20.34 -18.40 7.32
N PRO A 264 -19.61 -19.16 6.50
CA PRO A 264 -18.33 -18.75 5.92
C PRO A 264 -18.42 -17.45 5.11
N CYS A 265 -19.51 -17.25 4.35
CA CYS A 265 -19.72 -16.02 3.57
C CYS A 265 -19.78 -14.79 4.47
N VAL A 266 -20.56 -14.85 5.57
CA VAL A 266 -20.68 -13.74 6.52
C VAL A 266 -19.36 -13.49 7.26
N ALA A 267 -18.59 -14.55 7.52
CA ALA A 267 -17.30 -14.46 8.20
C ALA A 267 -16.23 -13.70 7.36
N GLU A 268 -16.26 -13.83 6.03
CA GLU A 268 -15.28 -13.19 5.13
C GLU A 268 -15.65 -11.76 4.69
N LEU A 269 -16.88 -11.27 4.95
CA LEU A 269 -17.28 -9.90 4.58
C LEU A 269 -16.32 -8.80 5.08
N PRO A 270 -15.74 -8.86 6.30
CA PRO A 270 -14.76 -7.88 6.76
C PRO A 270 -13.51 -7.79 5.88
N ASP A 271 -13.07 -8.90 5.29
CA ASP A 271 -11.92 -8.90 4.35
C ASP A 271 -12.25 -8.14 3.08
N PHE A 272 -13.46 -8.30 2.54
CA PHE A 272 -13.94 -7.54 1.38
C PHE A 272 -14.07 -6.04 1.70
N VAL A 273 -14.57 -5.70 2.89
CA VAL A 273 -14.62 -4.29 3.35
C VAL A 273 -13.22 -3.70 3.44
N THR A 274 -12.27 -4.44 3.98
CA THR A 274 -10.87 -4.04 4.04
C THR A 274 -10.31 -3.77 2.64
N MET A 275 -10.48 -4.71 1.69
CA MET A 275 -10.05 -4.54 0.30
C MET A 275 -10.76 -3.37 -0.40
N ASN A 276 -12.06 -3.17 -0.15
CA ASN A 276 -12.79 -2.02 -0.69
C ASN A 276 -12.21 -0.69 -0.23
N ARG A 277 -11.79 -0.61 1.04
CA ARG A 277 -11.15 0.58 1.62
C ARG A 277 -9.73 0.77 1.11
N MET A 278 -8.94 -0.31 1.00
CA MET A 278 -7.58 -0.28 0.46
C MET A 278 -7.54 0.26 -0.97
N TYR A 279 -8.39 -0.25 -1.84
CA TYR A 279 -8.33 0.05 -3.27
C TYR A 279 -9.31 1.13 -3.73
N ARG A 280 -10.00 1.83 -2.80
CA ARG A 280 -11.02 2.84 -3.13
C ARG A 280 -10.54 4.00 -4.02
N GLY A 281 -9.25 4.32 -3.95
CA GLY A 281 -8.60 5.33 -4.79
C GLY A 281 -8.12 4.83 -6.16
N ARG A 282 -8.30 3.53 -6.44
CA ARG A 282 -7.87 2.88 -7.67
C ARG A 282 -9.06 2.61 -8.61
N PRO A 283 -8.84 2.28 -9.89
CA PRO A 283 -9.90 1.82 -10.79
C PRO A 283 -10.40 0.42 -10.37
N PHE A 284 -11.02 0.36 -9.19
CA PHE A 284 -11.49 -0.82 -8.49
C PHE A 284 -12.92 -0.61 -7.98
N LYS A 285 -13.70 -1.69 -7.86
CA LYS A 285 -15.06 -1.68 -7.31
C LYS A 285 -15.40 -3.02 -6.68
N LEU A 286 -15.87 -2.99 -5.42
CA LEU A 286 -16.48 -4.14 -4.76
C LEU A 286 -17.97 -4.24 -5.13
N VAL A 287 -18.40 -5.42 -5.49
CA VAL A 287 -19.79 -5.80 -5.73
C VAL A 287 -20.11 -7.03 -4.90
N THR A 288 -21.16 -6.98 -4.08
CA THR A 288 -21.68 -8.17 -3.38
C THR A 288 -23.04 -8.55 -3.94
N ILE A 289 -23.29 -9.83 -4.09
CA ILE A 289 -24.54 -10.38 -4.64
C ILE A 289 -25.10 -11.40 -3.65
N SER A 290 -26.20 -11.05 -2.96
CA SER A 290 -26.89 -11.97 -2.08
C SER A 290 -27.81 -12.89 -2.89
N LEU A 291 -27.75 -14.17 -2.56
CA LEU A 291 -28.64 -15.21 -3.08
C LEU A 291 -29.82 -15.50 -2.15
N ASP A 292 -30.09 -14.67 -1.16
CA ASP A 292 -31.29 -14.79 -0.32
C ASP A 292 -32.56 -14.53 -1.14
N ASP A 293 -33.69 -15.05 -0.65
CA ASP A 293 -34.99 -14.76 -1.23
C ASP A 293 -35.42 -13.30 -0.98
N ALA A 294 -36.31 -12.76 -1.81
CA ALA A 294 -36.73 -11.36 -1.77
C ALA A 294 -37.31 -10.96 -0.40
N GLU A 295 -37.99 -11.88 0.28
CA GLU A 295 -38.57 -11.73 1.62
C GLU A 295 -37.50 -11.53 2.71
N LYS A 296 -36.25 -11.91 2.44
CA LYS A 296 -35.10 -11.76 3.36
C LYS A 296 -34.36 -10.44 3.20
N LYS A 297 -34.85 -9.51 2.39
CA LYS A 297 -34.18 -8.22 2.08
C LYS A 297 -33.70 -7.48 3.33
N GLU A 298 -34.53 -7.40 4.37
CA GLU A 298 -34.17 -6.72 5.63
C GLU A 298 -33.08 -7.48 6.42
N ALA A 299 -33.09 -8.81 6.38
CA ALA A 299 -32.04 -9.62 7.01
C ALA A 299 -30.70 -9.41 6.30
N VAL A 300 -30.69 -9.36 4.97
CA VAL A 300 -29.50 -9.09 4.15
C VAL A 300 -28.96 -7.70 4.49
N LEU A 301 -29.82 -6.66 4.49
CA LEU A 301 -29.46 -5.29 4.86
C LEU A 301 -28.87 -5.19 6.27
N LYS A 302 -29.46 -5.93 7.22
CA LYS A 302 -28.98 -5.97 8.60
C LYS A 302 -27.53 -6.49 8.65
N VAL A 303 -27.24 -7.62 8.02
CA VAL A 303 -25.87 -8.18 7.96
C VAL A 303 -24.90 -7.20 7.29
N LEU A 304 -25.28 -6.63 6.14
CA LEU A 304 -24.42 -5.68 5.42
C LEU A 304 -24.10 -4.43 6.27
N ARG A 305 -25.06 -3.91 7.03
CA ARG A 305 -24.88 -2.77 7.94
C ARG A 305 -24.00 -3.14 9.13
N GLU A 306 -24.23 -4.28 9.77
CA GLU A 306 -23.42 -4.79 10.89
C GLU A 306 -21.95 -5.04 10.49
N LYS A 307 -21.71 -5.38 9.23
CA LYS A 307 -20.37 -5.58 8.67
C LYS A 307 -19.81 -4.35 7.92
N HIS A 308 -20.52 -3.23 7.94
CA HIS A 308 -20.11 -1.98 7.29
C HIS A 308 -19.80 -2.13 5.79
N VAL A 309 -20.57 -2.95 5.07
CA VAL A 309 -20.37 -3.23 3.64
C VAL A 309 -20.92 -2.08 2.79
N ALA A 310 -20.28 -0.91 2.87
CA ALA A 310 -20.57 0.25 2.03
C ALA A 310 -19.98 0.06 0.62
N ALA A 311 -20.61 -0.83 -0.15
CA ALA A 311 -20.23 -1.22 -1.51
C ALA A 311 -21.46 -1.19 -2.43
N THR A 312 -21.32 -1.69 -3.65
CA THR A 312 -22.47 -1.99 -4.50
C THR A 312 -23.02 -3.34 -4.12
N ASN A 313 -24.15 -3.36 -3.41
CA ASN A 313 -24.74 -4.59 -2.90
C ASN A 313 -26.04 -4.89 -3.64
N TYR A 314 -26.20 -6.13 -4.06
CA TYR A 314 -27.36 -6.62 -4.79
C TYR A 314 -28.04 -7.80 -4.11
N LEU A 315 -29.36 -7.84 -4.24
CA LEU A 315 -30.19 -9.01 -3.96
C LEU A 315 -30.68 -9.57 -5.30
N VAL A 316 -30.36 -10.80 -5.58
CA VAL A 316 -30.75 -11.49 -6.83
C VAL A 316 -32.26 -11.69 -6.87
N THR A 317 -32.90 -11.36 -8.02
CA THR A 317 -34.32 -11.63 -8.27
C THR A 317 -34.58 -12.84 -9.16
N ILE A 318 -33.50 -13.46 -9.66
CA ILE A 318 -33.55 -14.64 -10.51
C ILE A 318 -33.77 -15.89 -9.64
N LYS A 319 -34.92 -16.54 -9.80
CA LYS A 319 -35.24 -17.74 -8.99
C LYS A 319 -34.42 -18.97 -9.37
N ASN A 320 -34.12 -19.12 -10.66
CA ASN A 320 -33.31 -20.23 -11.16
C ASN A 320 -31.82 -19.97 -10.94
N ARG A 321 -31.19 -20.75 -10.05
CA ARG A 321 -29.77 -20.63 -9.67
C ARG A 321 -28.82 -20.99 -10.82
N ASP A 322 -29.16 -22.00 -11.61
CA ASP A 322 -28.34 -22.40 -12.75
C ASP A 322 -28.34 -21.27 -13.78
N ARG A 323 -29.52 -20.66 -14.02
CA ARG A 323 -29.62 -19.50 -14.92
C ARG A 323 -28.80 -18.30 -14.43
N PHE A 324 -28.79 -18.05 -13.13
CA PHE A 324 -27.92 -17.00 -12.54
C PHE A 324 -26.43 -17.31 -12.79
N GLY A 325 -26.03 -18.58 -12.55
CA GLY A 325 -24.67 -19.04 -12.80
C GLY A 325 -24.26 -18.87 -14.25
N ASP A 326 -25.08 -19.34 -15.20
CA ASP A 326 -24.83 -19.22 -16.64
C ASP A 326 -24.62 -17.76 -17.11
N LEU A 327 -25.31 -16.82 -16.46
CA LEU A 327 -25.22 -15.40 -16.78
C LEU A 327 -23.98 -14.72 -16.16
N LEU A 328 -23.61 -15.10 -14.92
CA LEU A 328 -22.50 -14.49 -14.21
C LEU A 328 -21.15 -15.11 -14.61
N ASP A 329 -21.07 -16.43 -14.50
CA ASP A 329 -19.87 -17.22 -14.82
C ASP A 329 -20.24 -18.70 -15.00
N LYS A 330 -20.13 -19.18 -16.21
CA LYS A 330 -20.45 -20.57 -16.58
C LYS A 330 -19.62 -21.63 -15.86
N GLU A 331 -18.50 -21.24 -15.26
CA GLU A 331 -17.64 -22.11 -14.48
C GLU A 331 -18.02 -22.13 -12.98
N TRP A 332 -19.09 -21.42 -12.57
CA TRP A 332 -19.54 -21.45 -11.18
C TRP A 332 -20.14 -22.83 -10.83
N PRO A 333 -19.61 -23.50 -9.79
CA PRO A 333 -20.08 -24.83 -9.43
C PRO A 333 -21.39 -24.85 -8.63
N GLY A 334 -22.01 -23.68 -8.36
CA GLY A 334 -23.27 -23.51 -7.62
C GLY A 334 -23.16 -23.13 -6.14
N PRO A 335 -22.20 -23.63 -5.34
CA PRO A 335 -22.09 -23.28 -3.93
C PRO A 335 -21.59 -21.86 -3.67
N VAL A 336 -21.96 -21.30 -2.50
CA VAL A 336 -21.43 -20.05 -1.94
C VAL A 336 -20.54 -20.36 -0.73
N PRO A 337 -19.52 -19.51 -0.42
CA PRO A 337 -19.18 -18.26 -1.10
C PRO A 337 -18.53 -18.48 -2.47
N TYR A 338 -18.71 -17.53 -3.36
CA TYR A 338 -18.06 -17.53 -4.66
C TYR A 338 -17.50 -16.15 -5.00
N THR A 339 -16.22 -16.09 -5.37
CA THR A 339 -15.51 -14.82 -5.56
C THR A 339 -14.85 -14.75 -6.92
N LEU A 340 -15.07 -13.64 -7.63
CA LEU A 340 -14.50 -13.34 -8.94
C LEU A 340 -13.76 -12.00 -8.94
N LEU A 341 -12.67 -11.92 -9.72
CA LEU A 341 -12.17 -10.65 -10.24
C LEU A 341 -12.46 -10.58 -11.74
N ILE A 342 -13.26 -9.59 -12.13
CA ILE A 342 -13.67 -9.37 -13.51
C ILE A 342 -13.01 -8.09 -14.00
N ALA A 343 -12.07 -8.22 -14.94
CA ALA A 343 -11.43 -7.09 -15.59
C ALA A 343 -12.39 -6.40 -16.57
N PRO A 344 -12.16 -5.14 -16.96
CA PRO A 344 -12.84 -4.49 -18.06
C PRO A 344 -12.89 -5.38 -19.31
N GLY A 345 -14.06 -5.45 -19.94
CA GLY A 345 -14.32 -6.35 -21.07
C GLY A 345 -14.72 -7.77 -20.67
N GLY A 346 -15.00 -8.02 -19.38
CA GLY A 346 -15.60 -9.30 -18.90
C GLY A 346 -14.60 -10.45 -18.66
N LYS A 347 -13.29 -10.22 -18.80
CA LYS A 347 -12.31 -11.26 -18.55
C LYS A 347 -12.22 -11.58 -17.04
N VAL A 348 -12.56 -12.81 -16.65
CA VAL A 348 -12.32 -13.29 -15.29
C VAL A 348 -10.83 -13.61 -15.13
N ILE A 349 -10.18 -12.91 -14.17
CA ILE A 349 -8.73 -13.03 -13.90
C ILE A 349 -8.44 -13.75 -12.57
N TYR A 350 -9.44 -13.92 -11.73
CA TYR A 350 -9.39 -14.69 -10.48
C TYR A 350 -10.76 -15.31 -10.23
N ARG A 351 -10.75 -16.55 -9.73
CA ARG A 351 -11.96 -17.30 -9.39
C ARG A 351 -11.70 -18.14 -8.14
N LYS A 352 -12.62 -18.12 -7.20
CA LYS A 352 -12.55 -18.94 -5.99
C LYS A 352 -13.95 -19.40 -5.58
N SER A 353 -14.13 -20.71 -5.51
CA SER A 353 -15.27 -21.35 -4.83
C SER A 353 -14.87 -21.69 -3.41
N GLY A 354 -15.75 -21.45 -2.44
CA GLY A 354 -15.46 -21.53 -1.00
C GLY A 354 -14.78 -20.28 -0.46
N ALA A 355 -14.47 -20.28 0.84
CA ALA A 355 -13.86 -19.12 1.51
C ALA A 355 -12.55 -18.67 0.87
N ILE A 356 -12.32 -17.36 0.84
CA ILE A 356 -11.13 -16.78 0.25
C ILE A 356 -9.90 -16.88 1.17
N ASP A 357 -8.73 -16.87 0.55
CA ASP A 357 -7.51 -16.34 1.15
C ASP A 357 -7.40 -14.85 0.77
N ALA A 358 -7.61 -13.97 1.75
CA ALA A 358 -7.63 -12.53 1.53
C ALA A 358 -6.30 -12.01 0.92
N LEU A 359 -5.16 -12.61 1.27
CA LEU A 359 -3.87 -12.24 0.69
C LEU A 359 -3.79 -12.65 -0.77
N ALA A 360 -4.29 -13.83 -1.14
CA ALA A 360 -4.31 -14.27 -2.54
C ALA A 360 -5.17 -13.33 -3.41
N VAL A 361 -6.34 -12.90 -2.90
CA VAL A 361 -7.18 -11.92 -3.61
C VAL A 361 -6.47 -10.58 -3.75
N ARG A 362 -5.87 -10.04 -2.67
CA ARG A 362 -5.10 -8.78 -2.70
C ARG A 362 -3.95 -8.87 -3.71
N ARG A 363 -3.23 -10.00 -3.77
CA ARG A 363 -2.17 -10.23 -4.77
C ARG A 363 -2.70 -10.18 -6.20
N ALA A 364 -3.83 -10.82 -6.47
CA ALA A 364 -4.46 -10.79 -7.79
C ALA A 364 -4.90 -9.36 -8.18
N ILE A 365 -5.47 -8.60 -7.25
CA ILE A 365 -5.86 -7.19 -7.45
C ILE A 365 -4.63 -6.34 -7.82
N VAL A 366 -3.56 -6.43 -7.03
CA VAL A 366 -2.35 -5.61 -7.24
C VAL A 366 -1.57 -6.06 -8.48
N ALA A 367 -1.58 -7.36 -8.81
CA ALA A 367 -0.99 -7.85 -10.05
C ALA A 367 -1.66 -7.22 -11.28
N TYR A 368 -2.98 -6.98 -11.23
CA TYR A 368 -3.72 -6.32 -12.31
C TYR A 368 -3.56 -4.79 -12.28
N LEU A 369 -3.73 -4.16 -11.11
CA LEU A 369 -3.73 -2.70 -10.98
C LEU A 369 -2.33 -2.06 -10.99
N GLY A 370 -1.28 -2.84 -10.75
CA GLY A 370 0.10 -2.35 -10.59
C GLY A 370 0.44 -1.88 -9.17
N ARG A 371 1.74 -1.88 -8.86
CA ARG A 371 2.31 -1.56 -7.54
C ARG A 371 2.90 -0.15 -7.44
N THR A 372 2.97 0.58 -8.56
CA THR A 372 3.55 1.93 -8.64
C THR A 372 2.55 2.91 -9.24
N TYR A 373 2.86 4.21 -9.20
CA TYR A 373 2.03 5.26 -9.78
C TYR A 373 1.98 5.20 -11.30
#